data_a15bf25224e82007985ca9ff6c9ec8f4
#
_entry.id   a15bf25224e82007985ca9ff6c9ec8f4
#
_cell.length_a   1.000
_cell.length_b   1.000
_cell.length_c   1.000
_cell.angle_alpha   90.00
_cell.angle_beta   90.00
_cell.angle_gamma   90.00
#
_symmetry.space_group_name_H-M   'P 1'
#
loop_
_entity.id
_entity.type
_entity.pdbx_description
1 polymer ?
#
loop_
_entity_poly.entity_id
_entity_poly.type
_entity_poly.pdbx_seq_one_letter_code
_entity_poly.pdbx_strand_id
1 'polypeptide(L)'
;MTLTEGNLAEAISTAADEMIAEADVELMVEVGAEATDIDDRRSDSGGRADAERLFAVALGREGLLSRAEEEVLARQITRARARIRRLLRGARRLSRMALGAGGRGVVRPEQDFREREAVAILRYAEQALESRAPTNTAGMARPRLRAFVRELRAALTDYRALRDQMVRANVRLVATLARRYHHPTLTFLDLFQEGTFGLMRAVEKYQPARGVKFSTYASWWIWQQLGRTADMQGDLIRTPVHWNQLRRRVGRTHTADGDDTTLADAEGIASERFATMTQAFHFISTEAQTDDDRPLASVLPGTVADPESQVAQTVLGQRLGVLVDGLPPREQLIVRRRFGLGHDDPHTLEALSVELGVSRERVRQLETRALARLRKACVADGLADYLS
;
A
#
# COMPACT_ATOMS: atom_id res chain seq x y z
N MET A 1 -11.49 -22.86 13.48
CA MET A 1 -10.62 -23.54 12.48
C MET A 1 -10.00 -22.44 11.63
N THR A 2 -8.78 -22.08 11.94
CA THR A 2 -8.02 -21.04 11.23
C THR A 2 -7.38 -21.67 9.99
N LEU A 3 -7.90 -21.34 8.82
CA LEU A 3 -7.26 -21.66 7.55
C LEU A 3 -5.95 -20.86 7.48
N THR A 4 -4.83 -21.53 7.44
CA THR A 4 -3.50 -20.93 7.30
C THR A 4 -3.35 -20.37 5.88
N GLU A 5 -2.65 -19.24 5.73
CA GLU A 5 -2.40 -18.56 4.43
C GLU A 5 -1.84 -19.47 3.33
N GLY A 6 -1.22 -20.61 3.70
CA GLY A 6 -0.75 -21.63 2.78
C GLY A 6 -1.88 -22.40 2.10
N ASN A 7 -2.93 -22.74 2.84
CA ASN A 7 -4.09 -23.46 2.29
C ASN A 7 -4.96 -22.56 1.40
N LEU A 8 -4.97 -21.24 1.66
CA LEU A 8 -5.69 -20.27 0.83
C LEU A 8 -5.00 -20.10 -0.52
N ALA A 9 -3.68 -20.08 -0.56
CA ALA A 9 -2.91 -19.98 -1.82
C ALA A 9 -3.02 -21.26 -2.67
N GLU A 10 -3.11 -22.44 -2.06
CA GLU A 10 -3.37 -23.70 -2.74
C GLU A 10 -4.82 -23.82 -3.19
N ALA A 11 -5.79 -23.44 -2.37
CA ALA A 11 -7.20 -23.38 -2.75
C ALA A 11 -7.46 -22.39 -3.88
N ILE A 12 -6.82 -21.21 -3.85
CA ILE A 12 -6.89 -20.23 -4.94
C ILE A 12 -6.21 -20.76 -6.20
N SER A 13 -5.12 -21.49 -6.09
CA SER A 13 -4.45 -22.14 -7.24
C SER A 13 -5.33 -23.24 -7.84
N THR A 14 -6.00 -24.04 -7.02
CA THR A 14 -6.88 -25.12 -7.45
C THR A 14 -8.19 -24.57 -8.02
N ALA A 15 -8.79 -23.54 -7.41
CA ALA A 15 -9.96 -22.86 -7.93
C ALA A 15 -9.65 -22.10 -9.23
N ALA A 16 -8.44 -21.56 -9.38
CA ALA A 16 -7.97 -20.97 -10.63
C ALA A 16 -7.77 -22.02 -11.73
N ASP A 17 -7.26 -23.20 -11.37
CA ASP A 17 -7.10 -24.33 -12.29
C ASP A 17 -8.48 -24.90 -12.73
N GLU A 18 -9.49 -24.89 -11.85
CA GLU A 18 -10.87 -25.29 -12.14
C GLU A 18 -11.64 -24.22 -12.95
N MET A 19 -11.49 -22.93 -12.63
CA MET A 19 -12.09 -21.83 -13.41
C MET A 19 -11.48 -21.70 -14.82
N ILE A 20 -10.21 -22.06 -15.01
CA ILE A 20 -9.57 -22.11 -16.33
C ILE A 20 -10.14 -23.28 -17.17
N ALA A 21 -10.69 -24.30 -16.53
CA ALA A 21 -11.28 -25.45 -17.20
C ALA A 21 -12.72 -25.21 -17.66
N GLU A 22 -13.49 -24.33 -17.00
CA GLU A 22 -14.94 -24.18 -17.25
C GLU A 22 -15.39 -22.80 -17.74
N ALA A 23 -14.62 -21.74 -17.54
CA ALA A 23 -15.06 -20.39 -17.93
C ALA A 23 -14.37 -19.90 -19.19
N ASP A 24 -15.15 -19.72 -20.22
CA ASP A 24 -14.93 -18.83 -21.36
C ASP A 24 -13.63 -18.98 -22.17
N VAL A 25 -13.31 -20.20 -22.58
CA VAL A 25 -12.35 -20.44 -23.67
C VAL A 25 -12.79 -19.71 -24.95
N GLU A 26 -14.08 -19.57 -25.21
CA GLU A 26 -14.61 -18.84 -26.38
C GLU A 26 -14.36 -17.31 -26.27
N LEU A 27 -14.58 -16.69 -25.12
CA LEU A 27 -14.33 -15.25 -24.92
C LEU A 27 -12.84 -14.89 -24.97
N MET A 28 -11.95 -15.84 -24.62
CA MET A 28 -10.49 -15.64 -24.63
C MET A 28 -9.86 -15.87 -26.01
N VAL A 29 -10.50 -16.60 -26.91
CA VAL A 29 -10.03 -16.80 -28.28
C VAL A 29 -10.27 -15.54 -29.12
N GLU A 30 -11.38 -14.82 -28.91
CA GLU A 30 -11.65 -13.53 -29.56
C GLU A 30 -10.63 -12.44 -29.15
N VAL A 31 -10.17 -12.44 -27.90
CA VAL A 31 -9.16 -11.46 -27.39
C VAL A 31 -7.81 -11.55 -28.11
N GLY A 32 -7.48 -12.74 -28.63
CA GLY A 32 -6.22 -12.95 -29.37
C GLY A 32 -6.26 -12.49 -30.83
N ALA A 33 -7.45 -12.39 -31.42
CA ALA A 33 -7.62 -12.06 -32.85
C ALA A 33 -7.82 -10.55 -33.10
N GLU A 34 -8.43 -9.81 -32.15
CA GLU A 34 -8.77 -8.39 -32.33
C GLU A 34 -7.66 -7.39 -31.94
N ALA A 35 -6.45 -7.84 -31.62
CA ALA A 35 -5.34 -6.96 -31.21
C ALA A 35 -4.80 -6.06 -32.34
N THR A 36 -5.39 -6.07 -33.53
CA THR A 36 -4.90 -5.35 -34.71
C THR A 36 -5.69 -4.09 -35.08
N ASP A 37 -6.89 -3.85 -34.51
CA ASP A 37 -7.68 -2.67 -34.84
C ASP A 37 -7.80 -1.72 -33.65
N ILE A 38 -6.97 -0.66 -33.66
CA ILE A 38 -7.01 0.43 -32.69
C ILE A 38 -7.95 1.48 -33.25
N ASP A 39 -9.22 1.41 -32.88
CA ASP A 39 -10.21 2.44 -33.24
C ASP A 39 -10.01 3.72 -32.42
N ASP A 40 -9.86 4.80 -33.15
CA ASP A 40 -9.48 6.15 -32.77
C ASP A 40 -10.74 6.96 -32.36
N ARG A 41 -11.38 6.64 -31.21
CA ARG A 41 -12.49 7.48 -30.73
C ARG A 41 -12.48 7.66 -29.21
N ARG A 42 -11.83 8.71 -28.75
CA ARG A 42 -12.28 9.70 -27.73
C ARG A 42 -11.15 10.66 -27.37
N SER A 43 -11.27 11.89 -27.90
CA SER A 43 -10.53 13.08 -27.51
C SER A 43 -11.13 13.63 -26.21
N ASP A 44 -10.37 13.72 -25.12
CA ASP A 44 -10.32 14.95 -24.34
C ASP A 44 -9.11 14.95 -23.37
N SER A 45 -8.26 15.96 -23.50
CA SER A 45 -7.04 16.30 -22.75
C SER A 45 -5.75 16.09 -23.56
N GLY A 46 -5.33 17.10 -24.32
CA GLY A 46 -4.25 17.04 -25.31
C GLY A 46 -2.90 16.43 -24.84
N GLY A 47 -2.49 16.61 -23.59
CA GLY A 47 -1.21 16.09 -23.11
C GLY A 47 -1.21 14.62 -22.69
N ARG A 48 -2.33 14.09 -22.21
CA ARG A 48 -2.47 12.66 -21.84
C ARG A 48 -2.58 11.77 -23.06
N ALA A 49 -3.35 12.20 -24.07
CA ALA A 49 -3.51 11.49 -25.33
C ALA A 49 -2.18 11.33 -26.07
N ASP A 50 -1.30 12.33 -26.05
CA ASP A 50 0.01 12.25 -26.68
C ASP A 50 0.95 11.26 -25.99
N ALA A 51 0.96 11.19 -24.66
CA ALA A 51 1.73 10.22 -23.91
C ALA A 51 1.25 8.78 -24.19
N GLU A 52 -0.06 8.54 -24.26
CA GLU A 52 -0.63 7.24 -24.58
C GLU A 52 -0.34 6.83 -26.03
N ARG A 53 -0.38 7.76 -26.99
CA ARG A 53 -0.01 7.52 -28.39
C ARG A 53 1.46 7.18 -28.54
N LEU A 54 2.37 7.94 -27.94
CA LEU A 54 3.81 7.64 -27.93
C LEU A 54 4.10 6.28 -27.31
N PHE A 55 3.40 5.96 -26.25
CA PHE A 55 3.47 4.66 -25.59
C PHE A 55 2.98 3.51 -26.49
N ALA A 56 1.84 3.68 -27.17
CA ALA A 56 1.32 2.69 -28.12
C ALA A 56 2.30 2.43 -29.30
N VAL A 57 2.92 3.48 -29.81
CA VAL A 57 3.97 3.37 -30.85
C VAL A 57 5.19 2.61 -30.32
N ALA A 58 5.63 2.88 -29.10
CA ALA A 58 6.75 2.18 -28.48
C ALA A 58 6.45 0.68 -28.30
N LEU A 59 5.23 0.33 -27.85
CA LEU A 59 4.77 -1.05 -27.71
C LEU A 59 4.71 -1.79 -29.07
N GLY A 60 4.40 -1.10 -30.16
CA GLY A 60 4.35 -1.68 -31.50
C GLY A 60 5.69 -2.16 -32.04
N ARG A 61 6.80 -1.67 -31.50
CA ARG A 61 8.15 -2.03 -31.91
C ARG A 61 8.69 -3.34 -31.33
N GLU A 62 8.05 -3.85 -30.28
CA GLU A 62 8.45 -5.12 -29.67
C GLU A 62 7.98 -6.30 -30.55
N GLY A 63 8.91 -7.20 -30.85
CA GLY A 63 8.64 -8.39 -31.67
C GLY A 63 7.72 -9.38 -30.92
N LEU A 64 6.72 -9.90 -31.62
CA LEU A 64 5.85 -10.96 -31.09
C LEU A 64 6.58 -12.29 -31.14
N LEU A 65 6.47 -13.08 -30.07
CA LEU A 65 6.98 -14.46 -30.05
C LEU A 65 5.93 -15.41 -30.63
N SER A 66 6.40 -16.37 -31.42
CA SER A 66 5.58 -17.52 -31.79
C SER A 66 5.38 -18.43 -30.56
N ARG A 67 4.34 -19.28 -30.59
CA ARG A 67 4.09 -20.25 -29.51
C ARG A 67 5.30 -21.15 -29.22
N ALA A 68 6.04 -21.56 -30.24
CA ALA A 68 7.22 -22.39 -30.08
C ALA A 68 8.36 -21.62 -29.36
N GLU A 69 8.56 -20.35 -29.69
CA GLU A 69 9.54 -19.48 -29.05
C GLU A 69 9.17 -19.19 -27.59
N GLU A 70 7.89 -18.94 -27.30
CA GLU A 70 7.38 -18.78 -25.91
C GLU A 70 7.70 -20.03 -25.08
N GLU A 71 7.44 -21.21 -25.63
CA GLU A 71 7.69 -22.47 -24.92
C GLU A 71 9.20 -22.69 -24.66
N VAL A 72 10.04 -22.42 -25.66
CA VAL A 72 11.50 -22.50 -25.51
C VAL A 72 11.99 -21.54 -24.43
N LEU A 73 11.53 -20.28 -24.49
CA LEU A 73 11.92 -19.25 -23.51
C LEU A 73 11.44 -19.60 -22.10
N ALA A 74 10.24 -20.09 -21.94
CA ALA A 74 9.69 -20.54 -20.65
C ALA A 74 10.49 -21.72 -20.07
N ARG A 75 10.91 -22.67 -20.92
CA ARG A 75 11.81 -23.76 -20.49
C ARG A 75 13.18 -23.24 -20.05
N GLN A 76 13.74 -22.24 -20.76
CA GLN A 76 14.99 -21.60 -20.37
C GLN A 76 14.86 -20.89 -19.01
N ILE A 77 13.79 -20.12 -18.77
CA ILE A 77 13.49 -19.48 -17.50
C ILE A 77 13.41 -20.53 -16.38
N THR A 78 12.72 -21.64 -16.62
CA THR A 78 12.60 -22.72 -15.64
C THR A 78 13.98 -23.33 -15.30
N ARG A 79 14.84 -23.54 -16.29
CA ARG A 79 16.22 -24.04 -16.10
C ARG A 79 17.08 -23.04 -15.31
N ALA A 80 16.99 -21.74 -15.64
CA ALA A 80 17.71 -20.69 -14.91
C ALA A 80 17.27 -20.63 -13.43
N ARG A 81 15.99 -20.72 -13.14
CA ARG A 81 15.45 -20.82 -11.77
C ARG A 81 15.98 -22.07 -11.04
N ALA A 82 15.99 -23.19 -11.71
CA ALA A 82 16.52 -24.43 -11.14
C ALA A 82 18.02 -24.33 -10.81
N ARG A 83 18.81 -23.63 -11.68
CA ARG A 83 20.23 -23.35 -11.41
C ARG A 83 20.41 -22.51 -10.16
N ILE A 84 19.67 -21.39 -10.02
CA ILE A 84 19.73 -20.54 -8.83
C ILE A 84 19.34 -21.34 -7.58
N ARG A 85 18.25 -22.09 -7.61
CA ARG A 85 17.85 -22.95 -6.48
C ARG A 85 18.92 -23.96 -6.09
N ARG A 86 19.64 -24.52 -7.04
CA ARG A 86 20.75 -25.44 -6.78
C ARG A 86 21.90 -24.74 -6.06
N LEU A 87 22.27 -23.53 -6.51
CA LEU A 87 23.31 -22.72 -5.86
C LEU A 87 22.93 -22.36 -4.42
N LEU A 88 21.70 -21.90 -4.21
CA LEU A 88 21.19 -21.56 -2.86
C LEU A 88 21.14 -22.77 -1.92
N ARG A 89 20.75 -23.94 -2.43
CA ARG A 89 20.79 -25.20 -1.63
C ARG A 89 22.21 -25.57 -1.23
N GLY A 90 23.21 -25.35 -2.08
CA GLY A 90 24.63 -25.55 -1.77
C GLY A 90 25.16 -24.59 -0.70
N ALA A 91 24.49 -23.48 -0.47
CA ALA A 91 24.88 -22.39 0.46
C ALA A 91 23.90 -22.20 1.62
N ARG A 92 23.25 -23.27 2.13
CA ARG A 92 22.19 -23.22 3.15
C ARG A 92 22.56 -22.44 4.42
N ARG A 93 23.82 -22.54 4.89
CA ARG A 93 24.28 -21.82 6.08
C ARG A 93 24.34 -20.33 5.83
N LEU A 94 24.89 -19.92 4.68
CA LEU A 94 24.93 -18.54 4.22
C LEU A 94 23.48 -17.97 4.06
N SER A 95 22.60 -18.75 3.45
CA SER A 95 21.20 -18.35 3.27
C SER A 95 20.48 -18.09 4.59
N ARG A 96 20.71 -18.93 5.59
CA ARG A 96 20.16 -18.72 6.97
C ARG A 96 20.71 -17.46 7.62
N MET A 97 21.98 -17.17 7.46
CA MET A 97 22.61 -15.98 8.04
C MET A 97 22.12 -14.69 7.35
N ALA A 98 21.98 -14.73 6.03
CA ALA A 98 21.50 -13.59 5.24
C ALA A 98 20.03 -13.20 5.53
N LEU A 99 19.18 -14.18 5.82
CA LEU A 99 17.75 -13.98 6.03
C LEU A 99 17.37 -13.82 7.52
N GLY A 100 18.34 -13.93 8.45
CA GLY A 100 18.16 -13.80 9.90
C GLY A 100 17.48 -15.01 10.54
N ALA A 101 17.68 -15.19 11.85
CA ALA A 101 17.11 -16.29 12.63
C ALA A 101 15.58 -16.22 12.80
N GLY A 102 14.97 -15.07 12.53
CA GLY A 102 13.52 -14.82 12.55
C GLY A 102 12.85 -14.87 11.18
N GLY A 103 13.63 -14.93 10.11
CA GLY A 103 13.09 -15.13 8.77
C GLY A 103 12.52 -16.54 8.67
N ARG A 104 11.24 -16.69 8.31
CA ARG A 104 10.62 -17.97 7.89
C ARG A 104 11.25 -18.52 6.60
N GLY A 105 12.51 -18.19 6.37
CA GLY A 105 13.30 -18.42 5.19
C GLY A 105 14.28 -19.58 5.31
N VAL A 106 13.83 -20.72 5.81
CA VAL A 106 14.40 -21.95 5.26
C VAL A 106 13.84 -21.99 3.84
N VAL A 107 14.72 -21.79 2.82
CA VAL A 107 14.39 -22.08 1.43
C VAL A 107 13.88 -23.54 1.44
N ARG A 108 12.55 -23.69 1.57
CA ARG A 108 11.94 -25.01 1.47
C ARG A 108 12.15 -25.45 0.03
N PRO A 109 12.73 -26.61 -0.22
CA PRO A 109 13.08 -27.06 -1.57
C PRO A 109 11.87 -27.14 -2.51
N GLU A 110 10.66 -27.12 -1.97
CA GLU A 110 9.38 -27.27 -2.65
C GLU A 110 8.64 -25.95 -2.87
N GLN A 111 9.06 -24.86 -2.21
CA GLN A 111 8.40 -23.56 -2.35
C GLN A 111 8.98 -22.72 -3.52
N ASP A 112 8.12 -21.90 -4.09
CA ASP A 112 8.40 -20.99 -5.21
C ASP A 112 9.70 -20.23 -5.02
N PHE A 113 10.50 -20.17 -6.08
CA PHE A 113 11.69 -19.34 -6.17
C PHE A 113 11.29 -17.87 -5.96
N ARG A 114 11.90 -17.23 -4.98
CA ARG A 114 11.74 -15.78 -4.73
C ARG A 114 13.03 -15.06 -5.06
N GLU A 115 13.01 -14.27 -6.13
CA GLU A 115 14.17 -13.50 -6.57
C GLU A 115 14.71 -12.61 -5.44
N ARG A 116 13.82 -12.00 -4.64
CA ARG A 116 14.20 -11.12 -3.51
C ARG A 116 15.12 -11.83 -2.50
N GLU A 117 14.86 -13.09 -2.22
CA GLU A 117 15.69 -13.90 -1.30
C GLU A 117 17.07 -14.15 -1.89
N ALA A 118 17.13 -14.51 -3.17
CA ALA A 118 18.40 -14.73 -3.86
C ALA A 118 19.25 -13.44 -3.92
N VAL A 119 18.63 -12.29 -4.16
CA VAL A 119 19.29 -10.97 -4.14
C VAL A 119 19.78 -10.62 -2.72
N ALA A 120 18.98 -10.87 -1.68
CA ALA A 120 19.40 -10.62 -0.30
C ALA A 120 20.61 -11.48 0.10
N ILE A 121 20.60 -12.77 -0.30
CA ILE A 121 21.73 -13.70 -0.07
C ILE A 121 22.98 -13.25 -0.82
N LEU A 122 22.81 -12.78 -2.07
CA LEU A 122 23.92 -12.25 -2.88
C LEU A 122 24.55 -11.02 -2.19
N ARG A 123 23.74 -10.04 -1.80
CA ARG A 123 24.23 -8.83 -1.09
C ARG A 123 24.95 -9.17 0.21
N TYR A 124 24.42 -10.08 1.00
CA TYR A 124 25.06 -10.53 2.22
C TYR A 124 26.42 -11.20 1.94
N ALA A 125 26.49 -12.04 0.90
CA ALA A 125 27.72 -12.70 0.49
C ALA A 125 28.79 -11.69 -0.02
N GLU A 126 28.38 -10.64 -0.71
CA GLU A 126 29.24 -9.55 -1.17
C GLU A 126 29.80 -8.76 0.00
N GLN A 127 28.95 -8.34 0.96
CA GLN A 127 29.38 -7.67 2.19
C GLN A 127 30.35 -8.50 3.02
N ALA A 128 30.11 -9.83 3.08
CA ALA A 128 31.02 -10.75 3.77
C ALA A 128 32.40 -10.87 3.07
N LEU A 129 32.47 -10.64 1.74
CA LEU A 129 33.73 -10.58 1.00
C LEU A 129 34.49 -9.26 1.20
N GLU A 130 33.77 -8.15 1.34
CA GLU A 130 34.32 -6.80 1.58
C GLU A 130 34.83 -6.65 3.00
N SER A 131 34.17 -7.27 3.99
CA SER A 131 34.61 -7.25 5.37
C SER A 131 35.96 -7.97 5.52
N ARG A 132 36.91 -7.34 6.21
CA ARG A 132 38.22 -7.93 6.57
C ARG A 132 38.12 -9.01 7.66
N ALA A 133 36.92 -9.47 8.01
CA ALA A 133 36.68 -10.47 9.02
C ALA A 133 37.38 -11.81 8.70
N PRO A 134 37.82 -12.55 9.73
CA PRO A 134 38.61 -13.78 9.54
C PRO A 134 37.83 -14.81 8.74
N THR A 135 38.53 -15.65 8.04
CA THR A 135 38.29 -16.60 6.96
C THR A 135 37.05 -17.48 7.00
N ASN A 136 36.13 -17.34 7.98
CA ASN A 136 34.98 -18.23 8.13
C ASN A 136 33.64 -17.51 8.34
N THR A 137 33.52 -16.28 7.90
CA THR A 137 32.24 -15.57 7.86
C THR A 137 31.31 -16.31 6.92
N ALA A 138 30.22 -16.86 7.42
CA ALA A 138 29.25 -17.68 6.68
C ALA A 138 29.62 -19.17 6.43
N GLY A 139 30.67 -19.72 7.09
CA GLY A 139 31.00 -21.14 6.96
C GLY A 139 31.53 -21.61 5.61
N MET A 140 32.02 -20.65 4.80
CA MET A 140 32.66 -20.89 3.50
C MET A 140 34.05 -20.27 3.47
N ALA A 141 35.04 -20.96 2.91
CA ALA A 141 36.35 -20.37 2.61
C ALA A 141 36.21 -19.25 1.56
N ARG A 142 37.00 -18.16 1.69
CA ARG A 142 36.92 -17.01 0.80
C ARG A 142 36.96 -17.32 -0.71
N PRO A 143 37.81 -18.24 -1.23
CA PRO A 143 37.78 -18.60 -2.64
C PRO A 143 36.42 -19.18 -3.07
N ARG A 144 35.84 -20.04 -2.26
CA ARG A 144 34.54 -20.68 -2.52
C ARG A 144 33.40 -19.64 -2.46
N LEU A 145 33.47 -18.69 -1.53
CA LEU A 145 32.52 -17.60 -1.42
C LEU A 145 32.58 -16.68 -2.65
N ARG A 146 33.79 -16.35 -3.15
CA ARG A 146 33.97 -15.57 -4.40
C ARG A 146 33.39 -16.31 -5.60
N ALA A 147 33.62 -17.59 -5.72
CA ALA A 147 33.04 -18.41 -6.78
C ALA A 147 31.52 -18.42 -6.71
N PHE A 148 30.95 -18.63 -5.52
CA PHE A 148 29.52 -18.60 -5.29
C PHE A 148 28.89 -17.25 -5.67
N VAL A 149 29.46 -16.11 -5.26
CA VAL A 149 28.97 -14.77 -5.61
C VAL A 149 28.97 -14.56 -7.12
N ARG A 150 30.07 -14.95 -7.79
CA ARG A 150 30.18 -14.84 -9.26
C ARG A 150 29.12 -15.66 -9.97
N GLU A 151 28.96 -16.93 -9.57
CA GLU A 151 28.01 -17.85 -10.18
C GLU A 151 26.54 -17.45 -9.91
N LEU A 152 26.23 -17.01 -8.69
CA LEU A 152 24.86 -16.55 -8.34
C LEU A 152 24.53 -15.26 -9.07
N ARG A 153 25.47 -14.30 -9.16
CA ARG A 153 25.28 -13.06 -9.92
C ARG A 153 25.02 -13.35 -11.39
N ALA A 154 25.84 -14.18 -12.02
CA ALA A 154 25.65 -14.58 -13.42
C ALA A 154 24.29 -15.26 -13.62
N ALA A 155 23.93 -16.23 -12.76
CA ALA A 155 22.66 -16.92 -12.88
C ALA A 155 21.43 -16.00 -12.68
N LEU A 156 21.51 -14.99 -11.80
CA LEU A 156 20.49 -13.98 -11.64
C LEU A 156 20.38 -13.05 -12.84
N THR A 157 21.51 -12.66 -13.44
CA THR A 157 21.54 -11.83 -14.66
C THR A 157 20.92 -12.58 -15.83
N ASP A 158 21.31 -13.85 -16.04
CA ASP A 158 20.73 -14.71 -17.07
C ASP A 158 19.19 -14.87 -16.89
N TYR A 159 18.77 -15.15 -15.66
CA TYR A 159 17.35 -15.29 -15.34
C TYR A 159 16.55 -14.01 -15.64
N ARG A 160 17.08 -12.85 -15.22
CA ARG A 160 16.43 -11.54 -15.46
C ARG A 160 16.31 -11.25 -16.95
N ALA A 161 17.39 -11.46 -17.72
CA ALA A 161 17.37 -11.24 -19.15
C ALA A 161 16.28 -12.06 -19.86
N LEU A 162 16.18 -13.36 -19.53
CA LEU A 162 15.15 -14.25 -20.08
C LEU A 162 13.73 -13.83 -19.66
N ARG A 163 13.54 -13.50 -18.38
CA ARG A 163 12.26 -13.01 -17.86
C ARG A 163 11.83 -11.72 -18.57
N ASP A 164 12.73 -10.75 -18.66
CA ASP A 164 12.47 -9.45 -19.25
C ASP A 164 12.18 -9.56 -20.76
N GLN A 165 12.82 -10.51 -21.45
CA GLN A 165 12.49 -10.86 -22.83
C GLN A 165 11.06 -11.38 -22.96
N MET A 166 10.64 -12.31 -22.09
CA MET A 166 9.29 -12.87 -22.09
C MET A 166 8.24 -11.80 -21.77
N VAL A 167 8.54 -10.91 -20.79
CA VAL A 167 7.65 -9.80 -20.43
C VAL A 167 7.50 -8.83 -21.61
N ARG A 168 8.61 -8.35 -22.20
CA ARG A 168 8.55 -7.41 -23.34
C ARG A 168 7.73 -7.96 -24.51
N ALA A 169 7.94 -9.20 -24.88
CA ALA A 169 7.20 -9.83 -25.99
C ALA A 169 5.69 -9.92 -25.75
N ASN A 170 5.27 -9.93 -24.47
CA ASN A 170 3.85 -10.10 -24.10
C ASN A 170 3.22 -8.83 -23.51
N VAL A 171 3.93 -7.70 -23.52
CA VAL A 171 3.45 -6.46 -22.89
C VAL A 171 2.21 -5.88 -23.60
N ARG A 172 2.03 -6.17 -24.90
CA ARG A 172 0.84 -5.78 -25.66
C ARG A 172 -0.43 -6.41 -25.11
N LEU A 173 -0.37 -7.63 -24.56
CA LEU A 173 -1.48 -8.27 -23.86
C LEU A 173 -1.94 -7.45 -22.64
N VAL A 174 -0.97 -6.92 -21.88
CA VAL A 174 -1.29 -6.03 -20.73
C VAL A 174 -2.01 -4.78 -21.19
N ALA A 175 -1.56 -4.15 -22.27
CA ALA A 175 -2.19 -2.93 -22.82
C ALA A 175 -3.64 -3.19 -23.24
N THR A 176 -3.89 -4.32 -23.91
CA THR A 176 -5.25 -4.72 -24.33
C THR A 176 -6.17 -4.93 -23.13
N LEU A 177 -5.71 -5.63 -22.10
CA LEU A 177 -6.51 -5.89 -20.89
C LEU A 177 -6.70 -4.64 -20.04
N ALA A 178 -5.67 -3.79 -19.89
CA ALA A 178 -5.75 -2.53 -19.16
C ALA A 178 -6.76 -1.55 -19.79
N ARG A 179 -6.85 -1.49 -21.14
CA ARG A 179 -7.85 -0.68 -21.84
C ARG A 179 -9.29 -1.16 -21.62
N ARG A 180 -9.49 -2.46 -21.45
CA ARG A 180 -10.82 -3.04 -21.13
C ARG A 180 -11.22 -2.84 -19.68
N TYR A 181 -10.25 -2.57 -18.79
CA TYR A 181 -10.49 -2.36 -17.37
C TYR A 181 -10.78 -0.89 -17.09
N HIS A 182 -12.07 -0.52 -17.03
CA HIS A 182 -12.48 0.85 -16.73
C HIS A 182 -12.54 1.08 -15.23
N HIS A 183 -11.85 2.11 -14.76
CA HIS A 183 -11.91 2.57 -13.37
C HIS A 183 -11.97 4.10 -13.33
N PRO A 184 -12.85 4.72 -12.50
CA PRO A 184 -13.06 6.17 -12.53
C PRO A 184 -11.84 6.98 -12.09
N THR A 185 -10.99 6.45 -11.21
CA THR A 185 -9.87 7.17 -10.59
C THR A 185 -8.49 6.70 -11.07
N LEU A 186 -8.38 5.49 -11.64
CA LEU A 186 -7.10 4.94 -12.13
C LEU A 186 -6.90 5.26 -13.61
N THR A 187 -5.74 5.80 -13.94
CA THR A 187 -5.40 6.07 -15.35
C THR A 187 -5.02 4.78 -16.09
N PHE A 188 -5.08 4.80 -17.42
CA PHE A 188 -4.60 3.69 -18.23
C PHE A 188 -3.15 3.32 -17.92
N LEU A 189 -2.28 4.30 -17.70
CA LEU A 189 -0.85 4.05 -17.39
C LEU A 189 -0.68 3.38 -16.03
N ASP A 190 -1.48 3.75 -15.03
CA ASP A 190 -1.48 3.09 -13.71
C ASP A 190 -1.89 1.63 -13.85
N LEU A 191 -2.99 1.38 -14.54
CA LEU A 191 -3.47 0.02 -14.83
C LEU A 191 -2.46 -0.80 -15.63
N PHE A 192 -1.81 -0.18 -16.62
CA PHE A 192 -0.78 -0.84 -17.41
C PHE A 192 0.43 -1.24 -16.56
N GLN A 193 0.92 -0.35 -15.68
CA GLN A 193 2.03 -0.67 -14.78
C GLN A 193 1.68 -1.83 -13.85
N GLU A 194 0.52 -1.76 -13.21
CA GLU A 194 0.05 -2.80 -12.31
C GLU A 194 -0.22 -4.13 -13.06
N GLY A 195 -0.82 -4.07 -14.22
CA GLY A 195 -1.00 -5.25 -15.09
C GLY A 195 0.34 -5.88 -15.49
N THR A 196 1.39 -5.06 -15.69
CA THR A 196 2.74 -5.55 -15.97
C THR A 196 3.31 -6.34 -14.78
N PHE A 197 3.02 -5.95 -13.52
CA PHE A 197 3.38 -6.78 -12.36
C PHE A 197 2.62 -8.12 -12.36
N GLY A 198 1.35 -8.13 -12.79
CA GLY A 198 0.59 -9.35 -13.01
C GLY A 198 1.27 -10.25 -14.07
N LEU A 199 1.66 -9.69 -15.21
CA LEU A 199 2.38 -10.40 -16.27
C LEU A 199 3.72 -10.96 -15.75
N MET A 200 4.51 -10.19 -15.01
CA MET A 200 5.76 -10.68 -14.40
C MET A 200 5.53 -11.88 -13.48
N ARG A 201 4.45 -11.85 -12.68
CA ARG A 201 4.03 -12.99 -11.86
C ARG A 201 3.65 -14.21 -12.70
N ALA A 202 2.93 -14.00 -13.81
CA ALA A 202 2.60 -15.07 -14.73
C ALA A 202 3.86 -15.73 -15.30
N VAL A 203 4.84 -14.94 -15.76
CA VAL A 203 6.13 -15.45 -16.28
C VAL A 203 6.87 -16.27 -15.21
N GLU A 204 6.84 -15.81 -13.97
CA GLU A 204 7.47 -16.55 -12.85
C GLU A 204 6.82 -17.91 -12.58
N LYS A 205 5.53 -18.03 -12.74
CA LYS A 205 4.77 -19.24 -12.36
C LYS A 205 4.42 -20.14 -13.53
N TYR A 206 4.54 -19.68 -14.77
CA TYR A 206 4.16 -20.42 -15.94
C TYR A 206 4.94 -21.74 -16.08
N GLN A 207 4.20 -22.80 -16.39
CA GLN A 207 4.71 -24.16 -16.62
C GLN A 207 4.27 -24.64 -18.01
N PRO A 208 5.15 -24.60 -19.02
CA PRO A 208 4.80 -25.01 -20.37
C PRO A 208 4.37 -26.47 -20.47
N ALA A 209 4.80 -27.32 -19.54
CA ALA A 209 4.41 -28.74 -19.49
C ALA A 209 2.89 -28.99 -19.30
N ARG A 210 2.13 -27.97 -18.86
CA ARG A 210 0.67 -28.06 -18.71
C ARG A 210 -0.10 -27.90 -20.04
N GLY A 211 0.58 -27.58 -21.14
CA GLY A 211 -0.03 -27.47 -22.48
C GLY A 211 -0.89 -26.22 -22.71
N VAL A 212 -1.12 -25.39 -21.70
CA VAL A 212 -1.91 -24.14 -21.80
C VAL A 212 -1.07 -23.06 -22.48
N LYS A 213 -1.69 -22.23 -23.35
CA LYS A 213 -1.04 -21.07 -23.96
C LYS A 213 -0.63 -20.06 -22.89
N PHE A 214 0.54 -19.43 -23.05
CA PHE A 214 1.00 -18.42 -22.11
C PHE A 214 0.03 -17.24 -21.96
N SER A 215 -0.54 -16.76 -23.07
CA SER A 215 -1.50 -15.65 -23.05
C SER A 215 -2.72 -15.95 -22.18
N THR A 216 -3.30 -17.14 -22.28
CA THR A 216 -4.46 -17.58 -21.46
C THR A 216 -4.09 -17.58 -19.97
N TYR A 217 -2.93 -18.14 -19.63
CA TYR A 217 -2.46 -18.17 -18.24
C TYR A 217 -2.14 -16.77 -17.70
N ALA A 218 -1.49 -15.92 -18.52
CA ALA A 218 -1.09 -14.58 -18.14
C ALA A 218 -2.28 -13.63 -17.94
N SER A 219 -3.31 -13.76 -18.77
CA SER A 219 -4.54 -12.93 -18.67
C SER A 219 -5.16 -13.02 -17.28
N TRP A 220 -5.23 -14.21 -16.70
CA TRP A 220 -5.76 -14.38 -15.34
C TRP A 220 -4.94 -13.60 -14.28
N TRP A 221 -3.60 -13.67 -14.33
CA TRP A 221 -2.74 -12.94 -13.40
C TRP A 221 -2.83 -11.43 -13.58
N ILE A 222 -2.96 -10.98 -14.83
CA ILE A 222 -3.14 -9.56 -15.14
C ILE A 222 -4.48 -9.07 -14.57
N TRP A 223 -5.59 -9.76 -14.85
CA TRP A 223 -6.90 -9.41 -14.33
C TRP A 223 -6.95 -9.40 -12.80
N GLN A 224 -6.37 -10.41 -12.16
CA GLN A 224 -6.28 -10.46 -10.71
C GLN A 224 -5.51 -9.26 -10.14
N GLN A 225 -4.40 -8.89 -10.79
CA GLN A 225 -3.61 -7.75 -10.34
C GLN A 225 -4.36 -6.43 -10.54
N LEU A 226 -5.01 -6.22 -11.68
CA LEU A 226 -5.84 -5.05 -11.94
C LEU A 226 -6.97 -4.90 -10.93
N GLY A 227 -7.71 -5.99 -10.67
CA GLY A 227 -8.76 -6.01 -9.67
C GLY A 227 -8.25 -5.69 -8.25
N ARG A 228 -7.11 -6.27 -7.88
CA ARG A 228 -6.48 -5.98 -6.58
C ARG A 228 -6.03 -4.53 -6.46
N THR A 229 -5.50 -3.96 -7.53
CA THR A 229 -5.10 -2.54 -7.56
C THR A 229 -6.29 -1.63 -7.44
N ALA A 230 -7.37 -1.91 -8.16
CA ALA A 230 -8.62 -1.18 -8.02
C ALA A 230 -9.17 -1.23 -6.58
N ASP A 231 -9.09 -2.39 -5.91
CA ASP A 231 -9.50 -2.51 -4.50
C ASP A 231 -8.61 -1.76 -3.51
N MET A 232 -7.33 -1.55 -3.84
CA MET A 232 -6.36 -0.97 -2.91
C MET A 232 -6.09 0.52 -3.15
N GLN A 233 -6.24 0.98 -4.39
CA GLN A 233 -5.82 2.31 -4.84
C GLN A 233 -6.94 3.06 -5.56
N GLY A 234 -8.06 2.39 -5.86
CA GLY A 234 -9.15 2.97 -6.62
C GLY A 234 -9.97 4.01 -5.86
N ASP A 235 -9.99 3.95 -4.54
CA ASP A 235 -10.74 4.89 -3.72
C ASP A 235 -9.83 6.00 -3.18
N LEU A 236 -10.37 7.22 -3.05
CA LEU A 236 -9.65 8.39 -2.51
C LEU A 236 -9.18 8.13 -1.07
N ILE A 237 -10.03 7.52 -0.27
CA ILE A 237 -9.68 7.02 1.07
C ILE A 237 -9.49 5.51 0.98
N ARG A 238 -8.31 5.04 1.35
CA ARG A 238 -8.01 3.61 1.34
C ARG A 238 -8.93 2.84 2.27
N THR A 239 -9.73 1.96 1.69
CA THR A 239 -10.63 1.09 2.41
C THR A 239 -10.08 -0.34 2.52
N PRO A 240 -10.49 -1.13 3.53
CA PRO A 240 -10.14 -2.54 3.62
C PRO A 240 -10.69 -3.34 2.42
N VAL A 241 -9.92 -4.29 1.89
CA VAL A 241 -10.29 -5.08 0.70
C VAL A 241 -11.65 -5.80 0.85
N HIS A 242 -11.98 -6.27 2.07
CA HIS A 242 -13.27 -6.93 2.31
C HIS A 242 -14.48 -5.98 2.17
N TRP A 243 -14.31 -4.66 2.38
CA TRP A 243 -15.34 -3.66 2.13
C TRP A 243 -15.62 -3.51 0.63
N ASN A 244 -14.56 -3.48 -0.18
CA ASN A 244 -14.70 -3.40 -1.65
C ASN A 244 -15.32 -4.67 -2.23
N GLN A 245 -14.98 -5.85 -1.68
CA GLN A 245 -15.62 -7.10 -2.07
C GLN A 245 -17.12 -7.11 -1.71
N LEU A 246 -17.47 -6.59 -0.53
CA LEU A 246 -18.86 -6.46 -0.11
C LEU A 246 -19.63 -5.49 -1.01
N ARG A 247 -19.09 -4.31 -1.28
CA ARG A 247 -19.66 -3.32 -2.21
C ARG A 247 -19.97 -3.93 -3.59
N ARG A 248 -19.05 -4.74 -4.13
CA ARG A 248 -19.26 -5.42 -5.41
C ARG A 248 -20.35 -6.48 -5.35
N ARG A 249 -20.51 -7.16 -4.21
CA ARG A 249 -21.62 -8.12 -4.02
C ARG A 249 -22.94 -7.39 -3.92
N VAL A 250 -23.04 -6.39 -3.09
CA VAL A 250 -24.20 -5.53 -2.94
C VAL A 250 -24.58 -4.88 -4.25
N GLY A 251 -23.64 -4.26 -4.98
CA GLY A 251 -23.90 -3.64 -6.28
C GLY A 251 -24.38 -4.60 -7.37
N ARG A 252 -24.13 -5.91 -7.23
CA ARG A 252 -24.69 -6.94 -8.14
C ARG A 252 -26.10 -7.39 -7.77
N THR A 253 -26.46 -7.28 -6.51
CA THR A 253 -27.80 -7.63 -5.99
C THR A 253 -28.76 -6.45 -5.99
N HIS A 254 -28.25 -5.22 -6.18
CA HIS A 254 -29.05 -4.01 -6.33
C HIS A 254 -29.82 -4.03 -7.66
N THR A 255 -31.05 -4.48 -7.63
CA THR A 255 -32.10 -3.95 -8.50
C THR A 255 -32.56 -2.63 -7.86
N ALA A 256 -32.82 -1.60 -8.67
CA ALA A 256 -32.92 -0.18 -8.34
C ALA A 256 -33.87 0.26 -7.19
N ASP A 257 -34.53 -0.67 -6.48
CA ASP A 257 -35.53 -0.41 -5.41
C ASP A 257 -35.23 -1.10 -4.06
N GLY A 258 -34.02 -1.64 -3.86
CA GLY A 258 -33.67 -2.32 -2.60
C GLY A 258 -33.27 -1.32 -1.50
N ASP A 259 -33.96 -1.35 -0.37
CA ASP A 259 -33.64 -0.57 0.84
C ASP A 259 -32.31 -1.06 1.45
N ASP A 260 -31.43 -0.13 1.82
CA ASP A 260 -30.11 -0.39 2.44
C ASP A 260 -30.17 -1.32 3.65
N THR A 261 -31.29 -1.30 4.39
CA THR A 261 -31.52 -2.16 5.55
C THR A 261 -31.67 -3.63 5.19
N THR A 262 -32.38 -3.93 4.08
CA THR A 262 -32.57 -5.32 3.61
C THR A 262 -31.28 -5.94 3.12
N LEU A 263 -30.37 -5.13 2.55
CA LEU A 263 -29.06 -5.56 2.08
C LEU A 263 -28.08 -5.82 3.25
N ALA A 264 -28.12 -4.98 4.28
CA ALA A 264 -27.33 -5.18 5.49
C ALA A 264 -27.72 -6.49 6.20
N ASP A 265 -29.00 -6.78 6.30
CA ASP A 265 -29.53 -8.01 6.91
C ASP A 265 -29.19 -9.26 6.10
N ALA A 266 -29.24 -9.19 4.77
CA ALA A 266 -28.88 -10.31 3.88
C ALA A 266 -27.39 -10.69 3.99
N GLU A 267 -26.51 -9.74 4.29
CA GLU A 267 -25.07 -9.96 4.50
C GLU A 267 -24.69 -10.14 5.97
N GLY A 268 -25.67 -10.10 6.90
CA GLY A 268 -25.44 -10.27 8.35
C GLY A 268 -24.63 -9.15 8.98
N ILE A 269 -24.73 -7.92 8.46
CA ILE A 269 -23.98 -6.75 8.91
C ILE A 269 -24.93 -5.80 9.64
N ALA A 270 -24.51 -5.27 10.79
CA ALA A 270 -25.29 -4.25 11.48
C ALA A 270 -25.53 -3.04 10.57
N SER A 271 -26.79 -2.58 10.47
CA SER A 271 -27.24 -1.51 9.57
C SER A 271 -26.41 -0.22 9.74
N GLU A 272 -26.04 0.14 10.98
CA GLU A 272 -25.19 1.28 11.28
C GLU A 272 -23.78 1.16 10.66
N ARG A 273 -23.20 -0.04 10.70
CA ARG A 273 -21.89 -0.32 10.09
C ARG A 273 -21.95 -0.32 8.56
N PHE A 274 -23.06 -0.79 8.01
CA PHE A 274 -23.33 -0.76 6.58
C PHE A 274 -23.47 0.68 6.09
N ALA A 275 -24.26 1.53 6.76
CA ALA A 275 -24.42 2.94 6.46
C ALA A 275 -23.07 3.69 6.50
N THR A 276 -22.24 3.46 7.53
CA THR A 276 -20.90 4.04 7.63
C THR A 276 -20.01 3.63 6.44
N MET A 277 -20.13 2.37 6.03
CA MET A 277 -19.41 1.85 4.89
C MET A 277 -19.83 2.52 3.58
N THR A 278 -21.14 2.68 3.36
CA THR A 278 -21.69 3.29 2.15
C THR A 278 -21.29 4.77 2.06
N GLN A 279 -21.38 5.52 3.17
CA GLN A 279 -20.96 6.91 3.26
C GLN A 279 -19.47 7.11 2.95
N ALA A 280 -18.61 6.16 3.33
CA ALA A 280 -17.16 6.25 3.09
C ALA A 280 -16.79 6.24 1.59
N PHE A 281 -17.72 5.92 0.69
CA PHE A 281 -17.51 5.90 -0.75
C PHE A 281 -18.11 7.08 -1.51
N HIS A 282 -18.83 7.97 -0.82
CA HIS A 282 -19.40 9.17 -1.42
C HIS A 282 -18.42 10.34 -1.32
N PHE A 283 -17.86 10.74 -2.44
CA PHE A 283 -16.98 11.90 -2.57
C PHE A 283 -17.60 12.90 -3.55
N ILE A 284 -17.59 14.16 -3.15
CA ILE A 284 -18.00 15.28 -4.00
C ILE A 284 -16.76 16.12 -4.26
N SER A 285 -16.53 16.52 -5.53
CA SER A 285 -15.42 17.39 -5.86
C SER A 285 -15.66 18.77 -5.25
N THR A 286 -14.64 19.36 -4.63
CA THR A 286 -14.69 20.74 -4.15
C THR A 286 -14.77 21.76 -5.29
N GLU A 287 -14.39 21.34 -6.52
CA GLU A 287 -14.53 22.14 -7.74
C GLU A 287 -15.91 21.96 -8.41
N ALA A 288 -16.78 21.10 -7.86
CA ALA A 288 -18.14 20.97 -8.37
C ALA A 288 -18.86 22.32 -8.25
N GLN A 289 -19.54 22.71 -9.33
CA GLN A 289 -20.33 23.91 -9.33
C GLN A 289 -21.60 23.71 -8.50
N THR A 290 -21.90 24.70 -7.66
CA THR A 290 -23.19 24.80 -6.95
C THR A 290 -24.24 25.41 -7.89
N ASP A 291 -25.50 25.40 -7.47
CA ASP A 291 -26.62 26.00 -8.23
C ASP A 291 -26.38 27.50 -8.57
N ASP A 292 -25.51 28.18 -7.82
CA ASP A 292 -25.11 29.59 -8.04
C ASP A 292 -23.89 29.74 -8.96
N ASP A 293 -23.50 28.69 -9.68
CA ASP A 293 -22.32 28.67 -10.60
C ASP A 293 -20.99 28.99 -9.89
N ARG A 294 -20.89 28.68 -8.60
CA ARG A 294 -19.69 28.85 -7.78
C ARG A 294 -19.11 27.48 -7.43
N PRO A 295 -17.77 27.33 -7.37
CA PRO A 295 -17.17 26.09 -6.88
C PRO A 295 -17.55 25.86 -5.42
N LEU A 296 -17.85 24.60 -5.07
CA LEU A 296 -18.23 24.18 -3.70
C LEU A 296 -17.20 24.64 -2.66
N ALA A 297 -15.91 24.67 -3.03
CA ALA A 297 -14.82 25.18 -2.19
C ALA A 297 -15.05 26.62 -1.70
N SER A 298 -15.71 27.47 -2.49
CA SER A 298 -15.97 28.87 -2.13
C SER A 298 -17.12 29.06 -1.13
N VAL A 299 -17.96 28.06 -0.98
CA VAL A 299 -19.14 28.07 -0.08
C VAL A 299 -18.86 27.35 1.24
N LEU A 300 -17.86 26.46 1.26
CA LEU A 300 -17.50 25.74 2.47
C LEU A 300 -16.92 26.70 3.52
N PRO A 301 -17.41 26.63 4.78
CA PRO A 301 -16.86 27.45 5.85
C PRO A 301 -15.40 27.10 6.11
N GLY A 302 -14.56 28.10 6.27
CA GLY A 302 -13.17 27.92 6.64
C GLY A 302 -13.04 27.37 8.06
N THR A 303 -11.97 26.63 8.33
CA THR A 303 -11.62 26.13 9.68
C THR A 303 -10.91 27.16 10.54
N VAL A 304 -10.60 28.34 9.96
CA VAL A 304 -9.96 29.43 10.68
C VAL A 304 -10.96 30.03 11.63
N ALA A 305 -10.62 30.10 12.93
CA ALA A 305 -11.44 30.78 13.91
C ALA A 305 -11.72 32.22 13.44
N ASP A 306 -12.95 32.66 13.62
CA ASP A 306 -13.32 33.99 13.20
C ASP A 306 -12.50 35.06 13.97
N PRO A 307 -12.30 36.27 13.42
CA PRO A 307 -11.47 37.33 14.03
C PRO A 307 -11.92 37.67 15.46
N GLU A 308 -13.20 37.65 15.72
CA GLU A 308 -13.77 37.95 17.04
C GLU A 308 -13.33 36.89 18.08
N SER A 309 -13.44 35.62 17.71
CA SER A 309 -12.95 34.50 18.53
C SER A 309 -11.44 34.58 18.77
N GLN A 310 -10.63 34.99 17.78
CA GLN A 310 -9.19 35.15 17.94
C GLN A 310 -8.84 36.28 18.91
N VAL A 311 -9.53 37.41 18.81
CA VAL A 311 -9.36 38.54 19.74
C VAL A 311 -9.79 38.14 21.13
N ALA A 312 -10.95 37.46 21.29
CA ALA A 312 -11.44 36.98 22.57
C ALA A 312 -10.42 36.04 23.24
N GLN A 313 -9.85 35.09 22.48
CA GLN A 313 -8.79 34.20 22.99
C GLN A 313 -7.52 34.98 23.42
N THR A 314 -7.13 36.00 22.63
CA THR A 314 -5.95 36.81 22.95
C THR A 314 -6.17 37.60 24.25
N VAL A 315 -7.34 38.24 24.39
CA VAL A 315 -7.72 38.99 25.60
C VAL A 315 -7.80 38.06 26.82
N LEU A 316 -8.43 36.89 26.65
CA LEU A 316 -8.49 35.85 27.69
C LEU A 316 -7.09 35.42 28.14
N GLY A 317 -6.19 35.16 27.17
CA GLY A 317 -4.80 34.78 27.45
C GLY A 317 -4.04 35.86 28.23
N GLN A 318 -4.20 37.13 27.87
CA GLN A 318 -3.61 38.25 28.58
C GLN A 318 -4.14 38.38 30.02
N ARG A 319 -5.45 38.32 30.22
CA ARG A 319 -6.07 38.39 31.54
C ARG A 319 -5.67 37.23 32.44
N LEU A 320 -5.68 36.00 31.88
CA LEU A 320 -5.20 34.83 32.60
C LEU A 320 -3.70 34.97 32.99
N GLY A 321 -2.89 35.54 32.12
CA GLY A 321 -1.48 35.84 32.42
C GLY A 321 -1.32 36.73 33.64
N VAL A 322 -2.07 37.81 33.74
CA VAL A 322 -2.09 38.71 34.89
C VAL A 322 -2.51 37.99 36.18
N LEU A 323 -3.55 37.16 36.11
CA LEU A 323 -3.98 36.39 37.31
C LEU A 323 -2.96 35.35 37.74
N VAL A 324 -2.27 34.72 36.81
CA VAL A 324 -1.17 33.78 37.09
C VAL A 324 0.02 34.55 37.75
N ASP A 325 0.30 35.74 37.30
CA ASP A 325 1.38 36.59 37.88
C ASP A 325 1.06 37.06 39.29
N GLY A 326 -0.22 37.12 39.67
CA GLY A 326 -0.65 37.42 41.04
C GLY A 326 -0.53 36.21 42.02
N LEU A 327 -0.13 35.03 41.58
CA LEU A 327 0.08 33.86 42.42
C LEU A 327 1.43 33.97 43.20
N PRO A 328 1.55 33.27 44.35
CA PRO A 328 2.85 33.12 45.00
C PRO A 328 3.91 32.50 44.08
N PRO A 329 5.19 32.93 44.12
CA PRO A 329 6.20 32.57 43.12
C PRO A 329 6.34 31.07 42.82
N ARG A 330 6.21 30.24 43.83
CA ARG A 330 6.28 28.77 43.69
C ARG A 330 5.06 28.20 42.99
N GLU A 331 3.87 28.72 43.25
CA GLU A 331 2.61 28.30 42.63
C GLU A 331 2.56 28.79 41.18
N GLN A 332 3.00 30.01 40.93
CA GLN A 332 3.14 30.63 39.61
C GLN A 332 4.03 29.77 38.70
N LEU A 333 5.23 29.40 39.17
CA LEU A 333 6.18 28.58 38.42
C LEU A 333 5.60 27.22 38.09
N ILE A 334 4.93 26.56 39.05
CA ILE A 334 4.28 25.27 38.82
C ILE A 334 3.22 25.39 37.71
N VAL A 335 2.33 26.37 37.78
CA VAL A 335 1.27 26.56 36.78
C VAL A 335 1.86 26.87 35.41
N ARG A 336 2.82 27.80 35.32
CA ARG A 336 3.44 28.13 34.04
C ARG A 336 4.10 26.93 33.38
N ARG A 337 4.93 26.18 34.10
CA ARG A 337 5.63 25.00 33.59
C ARG A 337 4.67 23.83 33.30
N ARG A 338 3.67 23.64 34.16
CA ARG A 338 2.71 22.54 34.01
C ARG A 338 1.83 22.65 32.77
N PHE A 339 1.39 23.87 32.46
CA PHE A 339 0.47 24.15 31.35
C PHE A 339 1.15 24.78 30.13
N GLY A 340 2.48 24.96 30.17
CA GLY A 340 3.21 25.53 29.03
C GLY A 340 2.90 27.02 28.80
N LEU A 341 2.58 27.78 29.87
CA LEU A 341 2.27 29.19 29.73
C LEU A 341 3.56 29.99 29.52
N GLY A 342 3.75 30.57 28.35
CA GLY A 342 4.93 31.31 27.95
C GLY A 342 5.81 30.61 26.91
N HIS A 343 5.24 29.67 26.12
CA HIS A 343 5.88 28.94 25.03
C HIS A 343 6.82 27.79 25.45
N ASP A 344 6.78 27.40 26.72
CA ASP A 344 7.48 26.20 27.18
C ASP A 344 6.65 24.93 26.97
N ASP A 345 7.29 23.78 26.73
CA ASP A 345 6.60 22.49 26.67
C ASP A 345 6.01 22.13 28.03
N PRO A 346 4.77 21.57 28.11
CA PRO A 346 4.16 21.16 29.36
C PRO A 346 4.99 20.13 30.12
N HIS A 347 5.30 20.42 31.40
CA HIS A 347 6.09 19.54 32.28
C HIS A 347 5.19 18.55 33.02
N THR A 348 5.72 17.35 33.29
CA THR A 348 5.05 16.37 34.17
C THR A 348 5.27 16.76 35.65
N LEU A 349 4.38 16.27 36.55
CA LEU A 349 4.54 16.47 37.98
C LEU A 349 5.87 15.91 38.50
N GLU A 350 6.41 14.89 37.88
CA GLU A 350 7.69 14.27 38.22
C GLU A 350 8.86 15.17 37.81
N ALA A 351 8.83 15.72 36.62
CA ALA A 351 9.83 16.70 36.18
C ALA A 351 9.86 17.91 37.07
N LEU A 352 8.72 18.46 37.47
CA LEU A 352 8.60 19.59 38.38
C LEU A 352 9.04 19.23 39.80
N SER A 353 8.89 18.00 40.25
CA SER A 353 9.37 17.54 41.54
C SER A 353 10.89 17.57 41.62
N VAL A 354 11.57 17.18 40.56
CA VAL A 354 13.02 17.23 40.42
C VAL A 354 13.51 18.70 40.36
N GLU A 355 12.87 19.54 39.53
CA GLU A 355 13.24 20.96 39.37
C GLU A 355 13.10 21.75 40.68
N LEU A 356 12.04 21.50 41.43
CA LEU A 356 11.74 22.22 42.68
C LEU A 356 12.35 21.58 43.94
N GLY A 357 12.96 20.41 43.84
CA GLY A 357 13.53 19.68 44.97
C GLY A 357 12.50 19.23 46.00
N VAL A 358 11.26 18.95 45.60
CA VAL A 358 10.17 18.53 46.50
C VAL A 358 9.50 17.25 45.99
N SER A 359 8.76 16.54 46.86
CA SER A 359 8.08 15.32 46.45
C SER A 359 6.98 15.60 45.40
N ARG A 360 6.73 14.64 44.48
CA ARG A 360 5.67 14.71 43.49
C ARG A 360 4.29 15.05 44.08
N GLU A 361 3.98 14.49 45.26
CA GLU A 361 2.74 14.77 45.98
C GLU A 361 2.68 16.22 46.46
N ARG A 362 3.82 16.77 46.86
CA ARG A 362 3.90 18.19 47.27
C ARG A 362 3.66 19.13 46.09
N VAL A 363 4.19 18.80 44.90
CA VAL A 363 3.89 19.56 43.67
C VAL A 363 2.41 19.51 43.36
N ARG A 364 1.75 18.32 43.43
CA ARG A 364 0.34 18.15 43.22
C ARG A 364 -0.51 18.98 44.18
N GLN A 365 -0.13 19.04 45.46
CA GLN A 365 -0.81 19.88 46.45
C GLN A 365 -0.71 21.37 46.14
N LEU A 366 0.47 21.83 45.70
CA LEU A 366 0.69 23.22 45.31
C LEU A 366 -0.09 23.56 44.04
N GLU A 367 -0.10 22.68 43.03
CA GLU A 367 -0.93 22.81 41.82
C GLU A 367 -2.40 22.95 42.20
N THR A 368 -2.97 22.04 43.00
CA THR A 368 -4.36 22.08 43.43
C THR A 368 -4.73 23.39 44.14
N ARG A 369 -3.82 23.92 45.01
CA ARG A 369 -4.01 25.20 45.67
C ARG A 369 -3.98 26.37 44.70
N ALA A 370 -3.01 26.36 43.79
CA ALA A 370 -2.87 27.39 42.76
C ALA A 370 -4.12 27.47 41.86
N LEU A 371 -4.59 26.31 41.39
CA LEU A 371 -5.83 26.23 40.57
C LEU A 371 -7.06 26.70 41.37
N ALA A 372 -7.17 26.37 42.66
CA ALA A 372 -8.29 26.84 43.48
C ALA A 372 -8.26 28.38 43.68
N ARG A 373 -7.07 28.98 43.82
CA ARG A 373 -6.92 30.44 43.86
C ARG A 373 -7.25 31.10 42.52
N LEU A 374 -6.72 30.55 41.44
CA LEU A 374 -7.02 31.03 40.08
C LEU A 374 -8.53 30.97 39.79
N ARG A 375 -9.19 29.87 40.13
CA ARG A 375 -10.63 29.75 39.95
C ARG A 375 -11.41 30.85 40.66
N LYS A 376 -11.04 31.17 41.92
CA LYS A 376 -11.66 32.28 42.66
C LYS A 376 -11.39 33.63 42.01
N ALA A 377 -10.17 33.86 41.52
CA ALA A 377 -9.76 35.10 40.87
C ALA A 377 -10.48 35.25 39.51
N CYS A 378 -10.58 34.17 38.70
CA CYS A 378 -11.32 34.19 37.43
C CYS A 378 -12.81 34.51 37.60
N VAL A 379 -13.48 33.96 38.64
CA VAL A 379 -14.84 34.30 38.92
C VAL A 379 -14.99 35.76 39.34
N ALA A 380 -14.09 36.31 40.16
CA ALA A 380 -14.11 37.71 40.58
C ALA A 380 -13.82 38.67 39.41
N ASP A 381 -13.04 38.26 38.41
CA ASP A 381 -12.69 39.05 37.22
C ASP A 381 -13.71 38.86 36.05
N GLY A 382 -14.79 38.11 36.27
CA GLY A 382 -15.82 37.89 35.24
C GLY A 382 -15.39 37.00 34.06
N LEU A 383 -14.32 36.21 34.22
CA LEU A 383 -13.82 35.34 33.15
C LEU A 383 -14.66 34.06 32.99
N ALA A 384 -15.63 33.81 33.86
CA ALA A 384 -16.51 32.67 33.74
C ALA A 384 -17.37 32.71 32.46
N ASP A 385 -17.67 33.89 31.96
CA ASP A 385 -18.51 34.10 30.76
C ASP A 385 -17.81 33.68 29.47
N TYR A 386 -16.47 33.54 29.50
CA TYR A 386 -15.70 33.05 28.35
C TYR A 386 -15.68 31.52 28.24
N LEU A 387 -16.32 30.79 29.16
CA LEU A 387 -16.39 29.33 29.17
C LEU A 387 -17.76 28.78 28.70
N SER A 388 -18.70 29.66 28.40
CA SER A 388 -20.07 29.34 27.95
C SER A 388 -20.16 29.17 26.44
#